data_4d3d3968933807830f08ff0f4d3a21de
#
_entry.id   4d3d3968933807830f08ff0f4d3a21de
#
_cell.length_a   1.000
_cell.length_b   1.000
_cell.length_c   1.000
_cell.angle_alpha   90.00
_cell.angle_beta   90.00
_cell.angle_gamma   90.00
#
_symmetry.space_group_name_H-M   'P 1'
#
loop_
_entity.id
_entity.type
_entity.pdbx_description
1 polymer ?
#
loop_
_entity_poly.entity_id
_entity_poly.type
_entity_poly.pdbx_seq_one_letter_code
_entity_poly.pdbx_strand_id
1 'polypeptide(L)'
;MSTHPVLVTGATGTVGRHVVDGLLAAGQPVRALTRRPGAADLPAEVDVREGDLDKPATVLDALAGVQLLYLFPAPELTGTLAAASAAGVEHVVLLSSLSVEYAEPDGSSRAHLACEAAVLAAGMSHTFLRPGAFMGNDLIWVPEIQSFGTVSAAYPEAAHAPVDERDIASVAVAALCHPGRFAGVVPLTGPESLTQRRRVELIAGVTGQQIGFVELTPEQARTRLGAYLPAAVVELLLGVLAGAPAEVSTAAAGPDVIGRSAYRYVDWVDQHRARFARAAPR
;
A
#
# COMPACT_ATOMS: atom_id res chain seq x y z
N MET A 1 26.25 -6.63 9.77
CA MET A 1 25.19 -5.62 9.93
C MET A 1 25.62 -4.38 9.17
N SER A 2 24.77 -3.80 8.34
CA SER A 2 25.07 -2.52 7.66
C SER A 2 25.23 -1.44 8.72
N THR A 3 26.23 -0.56 8.55
CA THR A 3 26.38 0.64 9.38
C THR A 3 25.63 1.84 8.83
N HIS A 4 25.10 1.71 7.59
CA HIS A 4 24.35 2.74 6.89
C HIS A 4 22.86 2.59 7.14
N PRO A 5 22.14 3.66 7.52
CA PRO A 5 20.69 3.57 7.71
C PRO A 5 19.96 3.35 6.39
N VAL A 6 18.87 2.57 6.45
CA VAL A 6 17.89 2.52 5.37
C VAL A 6 16.94 3.70 5.53
N LEU A 7 16.82 4.55 4.51
CA LEU A 7 15.85 5.64 4.53
C LEU A 7 14.46 5.12 4.13
N VAL A 8 13.49 5.34 5.01
CA VAL A 8 12.08 4.99 4.78
C VAL A 8 11.26 6.26 4.65
N THR A 9 10.71 6.52 3.47
CA THR A 9 9.74 7.59 3.26
C THR A 9 8.31 7.05 3.42
N GLY A 10 7.36 7.89 3.77
CA GLY A 10 6.01 7.41 4.11
C GLY A 10 5.97 6.47 5.32
N ALA A 11 6.96 6.55 6.23
CA ALA A 11 7.17 5.65 7.37
C ALA A 11 5.99 5.56 8.35
N THR A 12 5.13 6.57 8.41
CA THR A 12 3.93 6.60 9.25
C THR A 12 2.67 6.07 8.54
N GLY A 13 2.78 5.69 7.26
CA GLY A 13 1.69 5.15 6.45
C GLY A 13 1.44 3.67 6.69
N THR A 14 0.40 3.13 6.03
CA THR A 14 -0.07 1.74 6.22
C THR A 14 0.97 0.68 5.85
N VAL A 15 1.75 0.88 4.80
CA VAL A 15 2.84 -0.03 4.42
C VAL A 15 4.15 0.39 5.09
N GLY A 16 4.48 1.70 5.07
CA GLY A 16 5.76 2.19 5.55
C GLY A 16 6.05 1.87 7.02
N ARG A 17 5.03 1.87 7.89
CA ARG A 17 5.16 1.46 9.30
C ARG A 17 5.64 0.02 9.41
N HIS A 18 5.06 -0.88 8.64
CA HIS A 18 5.48 -2.30 8.61
C HIS A 18 6.86 -2.49 7.99
N VAL A 19 7.27 -1.63 7.04
CA VAL A 19 8.65 -1.62 6.52
C VAL A 19 9.63 -1.23 7.62
N VAL A 20 9.33 -0.20 8.41
CA VAL A 20 10.15 0.20 9.57
C VAL A 20 10.30 -0.96 10.55
N ASP A 21 9.19 -1.55 10.99
CA ASP A 21 9.18 -2.67 11.95
C ASP A 21 9.99 -3.87 11.42
N GLY A 22 9.80 -4.21 10.14
CA GLY A 22 10.51 -5.33 9.50
C GLY A 22 12.01 -5.09 9.36
N LEU A 23 12.45 -3.87 9.03
CA LEU A 23 13.87 -3.51 8.96
C LEU A 23 14.52 -3.56 10.33
N LEU A 24 13.87 -3.02 11.37
CA LEU A 24 14.36 -3.10 12.75
C LEU A 24 14.49 -4.56 13.20
N ALA A 25 13.49 -5.39 12.93
CA ALA A 25 13.52 -6.82 13.23
C ALA A 25 14.65 -7.56 12.48
N ALA A 26 15.03 -7.09 11.29
CA ALA A 26 16.17 -7.58 10.52
C ALA A 26 17.53 -7.01 10.99
N GLY A 27 17.55 -6.21 12.07
CA GLY A 27 18.75 -5.59 12.61
C GLY A 27 19.35 -4.49 11.72
N GLN A 28 18.54 -3.87 10.85
CA GLN A 28 18.96 -2.74 10.03
C GLN A 28 18.69 -1.42 10.75
N PRO A 29 19.64 -0.48 10.76
CA PRO A 29 19.38 0.86 11.26
C PRO A 29 18.39 1.56 10.31
N VAL A 30 17.36 2.21 10.88
CA VAL A 30 16.30 2.85 10.12
C VAL A 30 16.31 4.35 10.33
N ARG A 31 16.25 5.09 9.24
CA ARG A 31 15.94 6.52 9.22
C ARG A 31 14.59 6.74 8.56
N ALA A 32 13.71 7.51 9.19
CA ALA A 32 12.38 7.83 8.68
C ALA A 32 12.28 9.29 8.24
N LEU A 33 11.78 9.52 7.04
CA LEU A 33 11.44 10.87 6.56
C LEU A 33 9.97 11.16 6.80
N THR A 34 9.67 12.27 7.46
CA THR A 34 8.30 12.73 7.68
C THR A 34 8.22 14.26 7.68
N ARG A 35 7.06 14.79 7.26
CA ARG A 35 6.77 16.23 7.34
C ARG A 35 6.46 16.70 8.76
N ARG A 36 6.20 15.80 9.70
CA ARG A 36 5.77 16.10 11.07
C ARG A 36 6.44 15.13 12.05
N PRO A 37 7.73 15.37 12.40
CA PRO A 37 8.49 14.49 13.30
C PRO A 37 7.82 14.29 14.66
N GLY A 38 7.31 15.36 15.25
CA GLY A 38 6.67 15.31 16.58
C GLY A 38 5.33 14.55 16.63
N ALA A 39 4.75 14.17 15.46
CA ALA A 39 3.55 13.34 15.35
C ALA A 39 3.87 11.95 14.76
N ALA A 40 5.14 11.64 14.53
CA ALA A 40 5.56 10.34 14.02
C ALA A 40 5.61 9.35 15.19
N ASP A 41 4.53 8.63 15.39
CA ASP A 41 4.45 7.53 16.36
C ASP A 41 5.23 6.31 15.80
N LEU A 42 6.57 6.35 15.93
CA LEU A 42 7.53 5.34 15.48
C LEU A 42 8.37 4.84 16.67
N PRO A 43 8.97 3.63 16.59
CA PRO A 43 9.88 3.11 17.62
C PRO A 43 11.02 4.09 17.93
N ALA A 44 11.46 4.12 19.18
CA ALA A 44 12.48 5.07 19.67
C ALA A 44 13.85 4.90 18.99
N GLU A 45 14.12 3.72 18.44
CA GLU A 45 15.35 3.37 17.72
C GLU A 45 15.42 3.99 16.31
N VAL A 46 14.33 4.55 15.81
CA VAL A 46 14.26 5.15 14.47
C VAL A 46 14.82 6.57 14.51
N ASP A 47 15.78 6.86 13.63
CA ASP A 47 16.29 8.21 13.39
C ASP A 47 15.26 9.01 12.56
N VAL A 48 14.41 9.79 13.21
CA VAL A 48 13.33 10.54 12.54
C VAL A 48 13.85 11.89 12.04
N ARG A 49 13.71 12.14 10.73
CA ARG A 49 14.11 13.38 10.07
C ARG A 49 12.92 14.10 9.47
N GLU A 50 12.95 15.42 9.55
CA GLU A 50 11.97 16.26 8.87
C GLU A 50 12.36 16.45 7.40
N GLY A 51 11.34 16.34 6.51
CA GLY A 51 11.51 16.62 5.09
C GLY A 51 10.25 16.31 4.27
N ASP A 52 10.24 16.86 3.08
CA ASP A 52 9.15 16.75 2.12
C ASP A 52 9.73 16.33 0.76
N LEU A 53 9.23 15.22 0.21
CA LEU A 53 9.71 14.67 -1.06
C LEU A 53 9.50 15.63 -2.24
N ASP A 54 8.51 16.52 -2.16
CA ASP A 54 8.27 17.55 -3.18
C ASP A 54 9.22 18.75 -3.04
N LYS A 55 10.11 18.76 -2.02
CA LYS A 55 11.04 19.84 -1.71
C LYS A 55 12.46 19.29 -1.53
N PRO A 56 13.20 19.05 -2.60
CA PRO A 56 14.50 18.34 -2.56
C PRO A 56 15.50 18.89 -1.55
N ALA A 57 15.52 20.21 -1.32
CA ALA A 57 16.44 20.82 -0.35
C ALA A 57 16.18 20.36 1.11
N THR A 58 14.96 19.91 1.43
CA THR A 58 14.56 19.49 2.78
C THR A 58 14.95 18.05 3.09
N VAL A 59 15.31 17.25 2.08
CA VAL A 59 15.62 15.83 2.27
C VAL A 59 17.13 15.55 2.39
N LEU A 60 17.99 16.54 2.17
CA LEU A 60 19.44 16.36 2.09
C LEU A 60 20.03 15.78 3.38
N ASP A 61 19.60 16.28 4.54
CA ASP A 61 20.06 15.76 5.84
C ASP A 61 19.62 14.31 6.06
N ALA A 62 18.40 13.98 5.61
CA ALA A 62 17.91 12.60 5.71
C ALA A 62 18.65 11.62 4.79
N LEU A 63 19.21 12.09 3.67
CA LEU A 63 19.96 11.27 2.71
C LEU A 63 21.43 11.04 3.13
N ALA A 64 21.96 11.78 4.09
CA ALA A 64 23.36 11.66 4.49
C ALA A 64 23.71 10.23 4.96
N GLY A 65 24.64 9.57 4.26
CA GLY A 65 25.10 8.21 4.55
C GLY A 65 24.10 7.09 4.23
N VAL A 66 23.04 7.36 3.48
CA VAL A 66 22.05 6.40 3.06
C VAL A 66 22.47 5.71 1.75
N GLN A 67 22.42 4.38 1.72
CA GLN A 67 22.64 3.58 0.50
C GLN A 67 21.34 2.94 -0.02
N LEU A 68 20.36 2.72 0.85
CA LEU A 68 19.11 2.03 0.53
C LEU A 68 17.92 2.92 0.85
N LEU A 69 17.01 3.06 -0.10
CA LEU A 69 15.84 3.94 0.01
C LEU A 69 14.55 3.16 -0.25
N TYR A 70 13.65 3.12 0.74
CA TYR A 70 12.24 2.82 0.50
C TYR A 70 11.50 4.11 0.14
N LEU A 71 10.95 4.17 -1.06
CA LEU A 71 10.34 5.36 -1.62
C LEU A 71 8.82 5.22 -1.71
N PHE A 72 8.10 6.11 -1.02
CA PHE A 72 6.67 6.31 -1.20
C PHE A 72 6.46 7.25 -2.41
N PRO A 73 5.47 7.01 -3.29
CA PRO A 73 5.23 7.85 -4.45
C PRO A 73 4.86 9.28 -4.07
N ALA A 74 5.42 10.24 -4.80
CA ALA A 74 5.15 11.67 -4.63
C ALA A 74 5.12 12.35 -6.01
N PRO A 75 4.42 13.51 -6.17
CA PRO A 75 4.25 14.16 -7.46
C PRO A 75 5.57 14.60 -8.11
N GLU A 76 6.53 15.10 -7.31
CA GLU A 76 7.77 15.70 -7.79
C GLU A 76 9.02 15.01 -7.22
N LEU A 77 9.38 13.86 -7.83
CA LEU A 77 10.52 13.05 -7.33
C LEU A 77 11.85 13.36 -8.00
N THR A 78 11.88 14.01 -9.15
CA THR A 78 13.10 14.21 -9.96
C THR A 78 14.24 14.84 -9.16
N GLY A 79 13.97 15.94 -8.47
CA GLY A 79 14.99 16.64 -7.67
C GLY A 79 15.43 15.84 -6.45
N THR A 80 14.49 15.16 -5.79
CA THR A 80 14.79 14.29 -4.63
C THR A 80 15.61 13.07 -5.04
N LEU A 81 15.34 12.45 -6.18
CA LEU A 81 16.12 11.33 -6.70
C LEU A 81 17.52 11.75 -7.19
N ALA A 82 17.65 12.94 -7.78
CA ALA A 82 18.95 13.50 -8.10
C ALA A 82 19.80 13.74 -6.84
N ALA A 83 19.18 14.27 -5.77
CA ALA A 83 19.85 14.44 -4.47
C ALA A 83 20.23 13.08 -3.85
N ALA A 84 19.35 12.07 -3.94
CA ALA A 84 19.62 10.72 -3.46
C ALA A 84 20.80 10.06 -4.19
N SER A 85 20.83 10.15 -5.51
CA SER A 85 21.96 9.66 -6.32
C SER A 85 23.28 10.38 -5.95
N ALA A 86 23.25 11.71 -5.81
CA ALA A 86 24.42 12.49 -5.41
C ALA A 86 24.91 12.17 -3.97
N ALA A 87 24.00 11.77 -3.08
CA ALA A 87 24.32 11.36 -1.70
C ALA A 87 24.86 9.92 -1.61
N GLY A 88 24.83 9.14 -2.71
CA GLY A 88 25.37 7.78 -2.74
C GLY A 88 24.32 6.70 -2.49
N VAL A 89 23.02 6.99 -2.69
CA VAL A 89 21.98 5.95 -2.69
C VAL A 89 22.21 5.01 -3.87
N GLU A 90 22.30 3.73 -3.60
CA GLU A 90 22.60 2.68 -4.58
C GLU A 90 21.36 1.93 -5.08
N HIS A 91 20.38 1.73 -4.19
CA HIS A 91 19.17 0.98 -4.49
C HIS A 91 17.91 1.65 -3.95
N VAL A 92 16.88 1.70 -4.80
CA VAL A 92 15.56 2.27 -4.49
C VAL A 92 14.49 1.19 -4.58
N VAL A 93 13.73 0.98 -3.52
CA VAL A 93 12.50 0.18 -3.52
C VAL A 93 11.31 1.13 -3.57
N LEU A 94 10.68 1.27 -4.71
CA LEU A 94 9.52 2.14 -4.91
C LEU A 94 8.21 1.38 -4.69
N LEU A 95 7.34 1.91 -3.85
CA LEU A 95 5.95 1.48 -3.79
C LEU A 95 5.19 2.03 -5.01
N SER A 96 5.06 1.23 -6.05
CA SER A 96 4.27 1.51 -7.25
C SER A 96 2.88 0.88 -7.14
N SER A 97 2.24 0.54 -8.26
CA SER A 97 0.91 -0.05 -8.33
C SER A 97 0.75 -0.96 -9.55
N LEU A 98 -0.03 -2.03 -9.45
CA LEU A 98 -0.44 -2.83 -10.62
C LEU A 98 -1.26 -2.01 -11.63
N SER A 99 -1.86 -0.90 -11.21
CA SER A 99 -2.64 -0.05 -12.11
C SER A 99 -1.83 0.54 -13.27
N VAL A 100 -0.51 0.56 -13.18
CA VAL A 100 0.37 1.00 -14.28
C VAL A 100 0.29 0.08 -15.52
N GLU A 101 -0.22 -1.13 -15.35
CA GLU A 101 -0.39 -2.13 -16.42
C GLU A 101 -1.77 -2.06 -17.09
N TYR A 102 -2.66 -1.18 -16.65
CA TYR A 102 -3.97 -1.01 -17.27
C TYR A 102 -3.85 -0.41 -18.67
N ALA A 103 -4.65 -0.94 -19.61
CA ALA A 103 -4.65 -0.48 -21.00
C ALA A 103 -4.99 1.01 -21.13
N GLU A 104 -5.85 1.52 -20.27
CA GLU A 104 -6.24 2.93 -20.17
C GLU A 104 -5.79 3.50 -18.82
N PRO A 105 -4.53 3.99 -18.71
CA PRO A 105 -4.03 4.54 -17.46
C PRO A 105 -4.82 5.79 -17.03
N ASP A 106 -5.34 5.77 -15.83
CA ASP A 106 -5.97 6.94 -15.20
C ASP A 106 -4.96 7.90 -14.56
N GLY A 107 -5.44 8.91 -13.83
CA GLY A 107 -4.57 9.87 -13.16
C GLY A 107 -3.65 9.24 -12.12
N SER A 108 -4.11 8.22 -11.39
CA SER A 108 -3.31 7.51 -10.38
C SER A 108 -2.25 6.64 -11.05
N SER A 109 -2.63 5.88 -12.08
CA SER A 109 -1.71 5.05 -12.86
C SER A 109 -0.60 5.88 -13.50
N ARG A 110 -0.96 7.04 -14.09
CA ARG A 110 0.02 7.99 -14.66
C ARG A 110 0.96 8.56 -13.62
N ALA A 111 0.48 8.84 -12.40
CA ALA A 111 1.33 9.31 -11.31
C ALA A 111 2.37 8.24 -10.90
N HIS A 112 1.95 6.97 -10.77
CA HIS A 112 2.88 5.87 -10.50
C HIS A 112 3.89 5.66 -11.64
N LEU A 113 3.44 5.71 -12.91
CA LEU A 113 4.34 5.64 -14.06
C LEU A 113 5.37 6.77 -14.07
N ALA A 114 4.97 7.99 -13.70
CA ALA A 114 5.90 9.11 -13.58
C ALA A 114 6.94 8.88 -12.48
N CYS A 115 6.54 8.30 -11.34
CA CYS A 115 7.47 7.92 -10.27
C CYS A 115 8.48 6.85 -10.74
N GLU A 116 8.01 5.80 -11.42
CA GLU A 116 8.89 4.77 -11.99
C GLU A 116 9.87 5.37 -13.01
N ALA A 117 9.38 6.22 -13.91
CA ALA A 117 10.22 6.90 -14.90
C ALA A 117 11.28 7.80 -14.25
N ALA A 118 10.93 8.50 -13.17
CA ALA A 118 11.89 9.34 -12.43
C ALA A 118 12.99 8.49 -11.77
N VAL A 119 12.65 7.32 -11.18
CA VAL A 119 13.63 6.40 -10.61
C VAL A 119 14.56 5.84 -11.70
N LEU A 120 14.01 5.43 -12.86
CA LEU A 120 14.81 4.96 -13.99
C LEU A 120 15.77 6.04 -14.51
N ALA A 121 15.30 7.27 -14.64
CA ALA A 121 16.11 8.40 -15.10
C ALA A 121 17.25 8.75 -14.12
N ALA A 122 17.10 8.47 -12.83
CA ALA A 122 18.15 8.70 -11.82
C ALA A 122 19.29 7.66 -11.87
N GLY A 123 19.13 6.55 -12.62
CA GLY A 123 20.19 5.57 -12.90
C GLY A 123 20.56 4.66 -11.72
N MET A 124 19.83 4.69 -10.62
CA MET A 124 20.05 3.82 -9.46
C MET A 124 19.47 2.42 -9.72
N SER A 125 20.04 1.40 -9.06
CA SER A 125 19.41 0.08 -8.99
C SER A 125 18.04 0.20 -8.33
N HIS A 126 17.05 -0.58 -8.79
CA HIS A 126 15.68 -0.39 -8.32
C HIS A 126 14.88 -1.70 -8.24
N THR A 127 13.86 -1.65 -7.38
CA THR A 127 12.74 -2.60 -7.31
C THR A 127 11.44 -1.81 -7.32
N PHE A 128 10.55 -2.09 -8.26
CA PHE A 128 9.20 -1.53 -8.30
C PHE A 128 8.23 -2.54 -7.73
N LEU A 129 7.75 -2.29 -6.53
CA LEU A 129 6.67 -3.09 -5.95
C LEU A 129 5.36 -2.61 -6.57
N ARG A 130 4.69 -3.48 -7.31
CA ARG A 130 3.39 -3.19 -7.93
C ARG A 130 2.28 -3.96 -7.23
N PRO A 131 1.82 -3.51 -6.06
CA PRO A 131 0.68 -4.15 -5.41
C PRO A 131 -0.63 -3.88 -6.15
N GLY A 132 -1.56 -4.86 -6.05
CA GLY A 132 -2.96 -4.69 -6.37
C GLY A 132 -3.73 -3.95 -5.28
N ALA A 133 -5.04 -4.20 -5.20
CA ALA A 133 -5.89 -3.65 -4.14
C ALA A 133 -5.40 -4.09 -2.76
N PHE A 134 -5.37 -3.18 -1.78
CA PHE A 134 -5.01 -3.51 -0.40
C PHE A 134 -6.23 -4.05 0.36
N MET A 135 -6.00 -4.97 1.30
CA MET A 135 -7.08 -5.43 2.20
C MET A 135 -7.64 -4.27 3.02
N GLY A 136 -6.78 -3.32 3.44
CA GLY A 136 -7.18 -2.13 4.18
C GLY A 136 -8.15 -1.18 3.46
N ASN A 137 -8.29 -1.29 2.14
CA ASN A 137 -9.29 -0.51 1.40
C ASN A 137 -10.72 -0.83 1.86
N ASP A 138 -10.99 -2.05 2.34
CA ASP A 138 -12.31 -2.46 2.81
C ASP A 138 -12.72 -1.85 4.16
N LEU A 139 -11.82 -1.15 4.83
CA LEU A 139 -12.17 -0.34 6.00
C LEU A 139 -13.15 0.81 5.65
N ILE A 140 -13.30 1.13 4.37
CA ILE A 140 -14.33 2.07 3.90
C ILE A 140 -15.76 1.58 4.24
N TRP A 141 -15.94 0.27 4.40
CA TRP A 141 -17.24 -0.32 4.75
C TRP A 141 -17.59 -0.27 6.24
N VAL A 142 -16.59 0.01 7.10
CA VAL A 142 -16.75 0.00 8.56
C VAL A 142 -17.90 0.89 9.06
N PRO A 143 -18.02 2.16 8.63
CA PRO A 143 -19.09 3.03 9.14
C PRO A 143 -20.50 2.49 8.83
N GLU A 144 -20.68 1.89 7.65
CA GLU A 144 -21.96 1.34 7.25
C GLU A 144 -22.27 0.03 7.98
N ILE A 145 -21.30 -0.86 8.11
CA ILE A 145 -21.44 -2.10 8.88
C ILE A 145 -21.83 -1.78 10.32
N GLN A 146 -21.14 -0.83 10.96
CA GLN A 146 -21.42 -0.44 12.34
C GLN A 146 -22.81 0.15 12.50
N SER A 147 -23.24 1.00 11.56
CA SER A 147 -24.52 1.74 11.68
C SER A 147 -25.73 0.90 11.27
N PHE A 148 -25.61 0.11 10.20
CA PHE A 148 -26.75 -0.52 9.56
C PHE A 148 -26.62 -2.05 9.44
N GLY A 149 -25.44 -2.63 9.65
CA GLY A 149 -25.19 -4.06 9.40
C GLY A 149 -25.25 -4.43 7.91
N THR A 150 -24.91 -3.49 7.05
CA THR A 150 -24.90 -3.69 5.59
C THR A 150 -23.63 -3.13 4.96
N VAL A 151 -23.34 -3.57 3.75
CA VAL A 151 -22.42 -2.95 2.81
C VAL A 151 -23.18 -2.68 1.53
N SER A 152 -23.16 -1.44 1.06
CA SER A 152 -23.83 -1.06 -0.20
C SER A 152 -22.79 -0.68 -1.24
N ALA A 153 -22.73 -1.43 -2.36
CA ALA A 153 -21.77 -1.18 -3.43
C ALA A 153 -22.30 -1.61 -4.79
N ALA A 154 -21.79 -1.02 -5.87
CA ALA A 154 -22.01 -1.50 -7.23
C ALA A 154 -21.06 -2.66 -7.56
N TYR A 155 -21.40 -3.44 -8.57
CA TYR A 155 -20.56 -4.54 -9.08
C TYR A 155 -20.19 -5.59 -8.02
N PRO A 156 -21.17 -6.25 -7.38
CA PRO A 156 -20.92 -7.23 -6.31
C PRO A 156 -19.98 -8.35 -6.69
N GLU A 157 -19.97 -8.74 -7.97
CA GLU A 157 -19.16 -9.85 -8.50
C GLU A 157 -17.79 -9.39 -9.05
N ALA A 158 -17.46 -8.11 -8.96
CA ALA A 158 -16.13 -7.63 -9.30
C ALA A 158 -15.09 -8.23 -8.33
N ALA A 159 -14.16 -9.02 -8.87
CA ALA A 159 -13.15 -9.70 -8.09
C ALA A 159 -11.82 -8.94 -8.08
N HIS A 160 -11.17 -8.98 -6.94
CA HIS A 160 -9.79 -8.58 -6.74
C HIS A 160 -9.05 -9.66 -5.93
N ALA A 161 -7.74 -9.63 -5.98
CA ALA A 161 -6.90 -10.41 -5.07
C ALA A 161 -6.24 -9.45 -4.06
N PRO A 162 -6.97 -8.98 -3.03
CA PRO A 162 -6.48 -7.96 -2.12
C PRO A 162 -5.28 -8.46 -1.33
N VAL A 163 -4.23 -7.65 -1.24
CA VAL A 163 -2.97 -7.96 -0.56
C VAL A 163 -2.93 -7.30 0.80
N ASP A 164 -2.40 -8.01 1.79
CA ASP A 164 -2.13 -7.48 3.12
C ASP A 164 -0.92 -6.53 3.08
N GLU A 165 -1.02 -5.37 3.70
CA GLU A 165 0.05 -4.37 3.73
C GLU A 165 1.34 -4.89 4.38
N ARG A 166 1.22 -5.88 5.28
CA ARG A 166 2.37 -6.57 5.90
C ARG A 166 3.12 -7.44 4.90
N ASP A 167 2.43 -8.02 3.92
CA ASP A 167 3.08 -8.80 2.85
C ASP A 167 3.84 -7.90 1.90
N ILE A 168 3.26 -6.77 1.52
CA ILE A 168 3.96 -5.74 0.73
C ILE A 168 5.23 -5.29 1.45
N ALA A 169 5.12 -4.96 2.74
CA ALA A 169 6.24 -4.54 3.56
C ALA A 169 7.31 -5.63 3.70
N SER A 170 6.90 -6.90 3.86
CA SER A 170 7.85 -8.02 3.95
C SER A 170 8.68 -8.17 2.67
N VAL A 171 8.05 -8.00 1.49
CA VAL A 171 8.77 -8.00 0.20
C VAL A 171 9.67 -6.78 0.07
N ALA A 172 9.22 -5.59 0.52
CA ALA A 172 10.05 -4.39 0.54
C ALA A 172 11.31 -4.59 1.40
N VAL A 173 11.16 -5.14 2.60
CA VAL A 173 12.28 -5.47 3.50
C VAL A 173 13.23 -6.47 2.86
N ALA A 174 12.70 -7.55 2.23
CA ALA A 174 13.52 -8.53 1.55
C ALA A 174 14.31 -7.90 0.38
N ALA A 175 13.71 -6.99 -0.39
CA ALA A 175 14.37 -6.28 -1.47
C ALA A 175 15.45 -5.29 -0.97
N LEU A 176 15.21 -4.62 0.14
CA LEU A 176 16.17 -3.71 0.78
C LEU A 176 17.34 -4.48 1.40
N CYS A 177 17.08 -5.59 2.09
CA CYS A 177 18.11 -6.40 2.70
C CYS A 177 18.96 -7.19 1.68
N HIS A 178 18.40 -7.46 0.50
CA HIS A 178 19.06 -8.23 -0.56
C HIS A 178 18.93 -7.53 -1.92
N PRO A 179 19.60 -6.35 -2.10
CA PRO A 179 19.57 -5.61 -3.36
C PRO A 179 20.00 -6.52 -4.53
N GLY A 180 19.27 -6.49 -5.63
CA GLY A 180 19.50 -7.32 -6.80
C GLY A 180 18.74 -8.64 -6.86
N ARG A 181 18.28 -9.21 -5.71
CA ARG A 181 17.43 -10.42 -5.74
C ARG A 181 16.05 -10.11 -6.34
N PHE A 182 15.54 -8.90 -6.15
CA PHE A 182 14.24 -8.44 -6.61
C PHE A 182 14.35 -7.26 -7.58
N ALA A 183 15.44 -7.19 -8.36
CA ALA A 183 15.64 -6.09 -9.31
C ALA A 183 14.53 -6.05 -10.36
N GLY A 184 14.06 -4.84 -10.67
CA GLY A 184 13.00 -4.59 -11.67
C GLY A 184 11.61 -4.59 -11.05
N VAL A 185 10.65 -5.19 -11.74
CA VAL A 185 9.22 -5.15 -11.37
C VAL A 185 8.83 -6.38 -10.57
N VAL A 186 8.14 -6.16 -9.45
CA VAL A 186 7.60 -7.21 -8.59
C VAL A 186 6.09 -6.98 -8.43
N PRO A 187 5.25 -7.70 -9.19
CA PRO A 187 3.80 -7.67 -8.99
C PRO A 187 3.43 -8.37 -7.68
N LEU A 188 2.46 -7.82 -6.94
CA LEU A 188 2.04 -8.35 -5.65
C LEU A 188 0.53 -8.33 -5.51
N THR A 189 -0.06 -9.49 -5.21
CA THR A 189 -1.47 -9.60 -4.84
C THR A 189 -1.61 -10.45 -3.57
N GLY A 190 -2.81 -10.51 -3.03
CA GLY A 190 -3.15 -11.51 -2.04
C GLY A 190 -3.24 -12.91 -2.67
N PRO A 191 -3.36 -13.95 -1.83
CA PRO A 191 -3.39 -15.34 -2.28
C PRO A 191 -4.76 -15.80 -2.81
N GLU A 192 -5.80 -14.98 -2.67
CA GLU A 192 -7.19 -15.35 -2.99
C GLU A 192 -7.83 -14.32 -3.91
N SER A 193 -8.49 -14.79 -4.99
CA SER A 193 -9.38 -13.98 -5.81
C SER A 193 -10.75 -13.92 -5.15
N LEU A 194 -11.20 -12.72 -4.76
CA LEU A 194 -12.40 -12.52 -3.95
C LEU A 194 -13.29 -11.44 -4.55
N THR A 195 -14.57 -11.76 -4.81
CA THR A 195 -15.58 -10.76 -5.19
C THR A 195 -15.90 -9.84 -4.00
N GLN A 196 -16.50 -8.66 -4.26
CA GLN A 196 -16.94 -7.77 -3.18
C GLN A 196 -17.92 -8.49 -2.24
N ARG A 197 -18.90 -9.20 -2.81
CA ARG A 197 -19.88 -10.00 -2.05
C ARG A 197 -19.17 -11.02 -1.16
N ARG A 198 -18.20 -11.76 -1.71
CA ARG A 198 -17.46 -12.77 -0.96
C ARG A 198 -16.68 -12.18 0.20
N ARG A 199 -16.06 -11.01 0.03
CA ARG A 199 -15.34 -10.31 1.11
C ARG A 199 -16.28 -9.91 2.25
N VAL A 200 -17.48 -9.42 1.95
CA VAL A 200 -18.51 -9.11 2.97
C VAL A 200 -18.96 -10.36 3.72
N GLU A 201 -19.18 -11.50 3.03
CA GLU A 201 -19.48 -12.77 3.68
C GLU A 201 -18.35 -13.23 4.64
N LEU A 202 -17.09 -13.06 4.22
CA LEU A 202 -15.94 -13.40 5.06
C LEU A 202 -15.87 -12.49 6.30
N ILE A 203 -16.12 -11.19 6.16
CA ILE A 203 -16.22 -10.27 7.31
C ILE A 203 -17.34 -10.73 8.26
N ALA A 204 -18.52 -11.05 7.74
CA ALA A 204 -19.65 -11.53 8.52
C ALA A 204 -19.29 -12.82 9.28
N GLY A 205 -18.68 -13.80 8.60
CA GLY A 205 -18.27 -15.08 9.18
C GLY A 205 -17.24 -14.93 10.31
N VAL A 206 -16.18 -14.14 10.08
CA VAL A 206 -15.11 -13.94 11.08
C VAL A 206 -15.61 -13.13 12.27
N THR A 207 -16.44 -12.11 12.04
CA THR A 207 -16.95 -11.26 13.13
C THR A 207 -18.12 -11.89 13.89
N GLY A 208 -18.77 -12.91 13.33
CA GLY A 208 -19.99 -13.51 13.88
C GLY A 208 -21.23 -12.62 13.75
N GLN A 209 -21.19 -11.60 12.88
CA GLN A 209 -22.28 -10.66 12.68
C GLN A 209 -23.09 -11.00 11.41
N GLN A 210 -24.37 -10.65 11.42
CA GLN A 210 -25.15 -10.64 10.19
C GLN A 210 -24.89 -9.32 9.44
N ILE A 211 -24.22 -9.42 8.27
CA ILE A 211 -23.92 -8.28 7.41
C ILE A 211 -24.54 -8.55 6.04
N GLY A 212 -25.49 -7.70 5.66
CA GLY A 212 -26.13 -7.76 4.35
C GLY A 212 -25.30 -7.08 3.28
N PHE A 213 -25.40 -7.57 2.03
CA PHE A 213 -24.89 -6.85 0.85
C PHE A 213 -26.06 -6.23 0.09
N VAL A 214 -26.00 -4.93 -0.13
CA VAL A 214 -27.00 -4.17 -0.92
C VAL A 214 -26.36 -3.75 -2.23
N GLU A 215 -26.83 -4.34 -3.34
CA GLU A 215 -26.34 -3.96 -4.66
C GLU A 215 -26.92 -2.61 -5.07
N LEU A 216 -26.02 -1.71 -5.44
CA LEU A 216 -26.36 -0.38 -5.96
C LEU A 216 -26.18 -0.35 -7.47
N THR A 217 -26.98 0.50 -8.15
CA THR A 217 -26.61 0.88 -9.52
C THR A 217 -25.33 1.72 -9.50
N PRO A 218 -24.59 1.79 -10.64
CA PRO A 218 -23.41 2.65 -10.71
C PRO A 218 -23.71 4.12 -10.37
N GLU A 219 -24.88 4.65 -10.74
CA GLU A 219 -25.31 6.01 -10.44
C GLU A 219 -25.56 6.21 -8.94
N GLN A 220 -26.19 5.25 -8.29
CA GLN A 220 -26.39 5.27 -6.84
C GLN A 220 -25.06 5.21 -6.09
N ALA A 221 -24.14 4.34 -6.53
CA ALA A 221 -22.80 4.24 -5.97
C ALA A 221 -21.99 5.54 -6.16
N ARG A 222 -22.08 6.16 -7.35
CA ARG A 222 -21.46 7.46 -7.65
C ARG A 222 -21.96 8.53 -6.70
N THR A 223 -23.27 8.66 -6.54
CA THR A 223 -23.88 9.64 -5.64
C THR A 223 -23.43 9.43 -4.19
N ARG A 224 -23.44 8.18 -3.74
CA ARG A 224 -23.06 7.81 -2.37
C ARG A 224 -21.58 8.10 -2.09
N LEU A 225 -20.67 7.63 -2.95
CA LEU A 225 -19.23 7.83 -2.80
C LEU A 225 -18.86 9.31 -2.93
N GLY A 226 -19.53 10.06 -3.80
CA GLY A 226 -19.32 11.50 -4.00
C GLY A 226 -19.67 12.36 -2.79
N ALA A 227 -20.39 11.84 -1.80
CA ALA A 227 -20.65 12.53 -0.54
C ALA A 227 -19.37 12.71 0.33
N TYR A 228 -18.33 11.89 0.12
CA TYR A 228 -17.12 11.91 0.94
C TYR A 228 -15.81 11.69 0.17
N LEU A 229 -15.87 11.42 -1.13
CA LEU A 229 -14.68 11.28 -1.99
C LEU A 229 -14.70 12.30 -3.13
N PRO A 230 -13.54 12.80 -3.58
CA PRO A 230 -13.45 13.61 -4.79
C PRO A 230 -13.98 12.87 -6.02
N ALA A 231 -14.63 13.59 -6.93
CA ALA A 231 -15.25 13.00 -8.13
C ALA A 231 -14.28 12.14 -8.95
N ALA A 232 -13.04 12.58 -9.12
CA ALA A 232 -12.02 11.82 -9.86
C ALA A 232 -11.73 10.46 -9.21
N VAL A 233 -11.74 10.38 -7.87
CA VAL A 233 -11.54 9.13 -7.12
C VAL A 233 -12.75 8.21 -7.29
N VAL A 234 -13.97 8.77 -7.28
CA VAL A 234 -15.20 8.00 -7.48
C VAL A 234 -15.23 7.36 -8.87
N GLU A 235 -14.92 8.13 -9.92
CA GLU A 235 -14.90 7.59 -11.29
C GLU A 235 -13.80 6.53 -11.46
N LEU A 236 -12.63 6.73 -10.86
CA LEU A 236 -11.58 5.72 -10.83
C LEU A 236 -12.06 4.41 -10.20
N LEU A 237 -12.62 4.46 -8.99
CA LEU A 237 -13.10 3.27 -8.27
C LEU A 237 -14.18 2.54 -9.05
N LEU A 238 -15.18 3.25 -9.57
CA LEU A 238 -16.26 2.65 -10.34
C LEU A 238 -15.77 2.07 -11.67
N GLY A 239 -14.81 2.73 -12.34
CA GLY A 239 -14.20 2.23 -13.57
C GLY A 239 -13.41 0.95 -13.35
N VAL A 240 -12.61 0.87 -12.29
CA VAL A 240 -11.88 -0.35 -11.91
C VAL A 240 -12.84 -1.50 -11.61
N LEU A 241 -13.91 -1.24 -10.84
CA LEU A 241 -14.90 -2.25 -10.50
C LEU A 241 -15.71 -2.72 -11.72
N ALA A 242 -16.08 -1.81 -12.63
CA ALA A 242 -16.81 -2.14 -13.85
C ALA A 242 -16.00 -3.03 -14.81
N GLY A 243 -14.69 -2.83 -14.87
CA GLY A 243 -13.77 -3.62 -15.69
C GLY A 243 -13.26 -4.89 -15.02
N ALA A 244 -13.52 -5.08 -13.72
CA ALA A 244 -12.99 -6.22 -12.99
C ALA A 244 -13.70 -7.53 -13.41
N PRO A 245 -12.96 -8.61 -13.71
CA PRO A 245 -13.55 -9.93 -13.98
C PRO A 245 -14.11 -10.54 -12.69
N ALA A 246 -14.82 -11.66 -12.84
CA ALA A 246 -15.30 -12.45 -11.70
C ALA A 246 -14.20 -13.25 -10.98
N GLU A 247 -13.03 -13.38 -11.61
CA GLU A 247 -11.85 -14.04 -11.07
C GLU A 247 -10.57 -13.38 -11.61
N VAL A 248 -9.56 -13.21 -10.77
CA VAL A 248 -8.26 -12.65 -11.13
C VAL A 248 -7.13 -13.59 -10.77
N SER A 249 -6.04 -13.54 -11.54
CA SER A 249 -4.81 -14.25 -11.22
C SER A 249 -4.16 -13.68 -9.95
N THR A 250 -3.48 -14.53 -9.21
CA THR A 250 -2.78 -14.14 -7.98
C THR A 250 -1.26 -14.17 -8.18
N ALA A 251 -0.57 -13.23 -7.56
CA ALA A 251 0.88 -13.13 -7.49
C ALA A 251 1.28 -12.87 -6.02
N ALA A 252 0.86 -13.78 -5.14
CA ALA A 252 1.16 -13.68 -3.71
C ALA A 252 2.62 -14.00 -3.43
N ALA A 253 3.23 -13.25 -2.51
CA ALA A 253 4.58 -13.56 -2.04
C ALA A 253 4.59 -14.90 -1.30
N GLY A 254 5.47 -15.79 -1.73
CA GLY A 254 5.62 -17.12 -1.14
C GLY A 254 6.63 -17.19 0.01
N PRO A 255 6.75 -18.36 0.68
CA PRO A 255 7.70 -18.57 1.78
C PRO A 255 9.16 -18.37 1.39
N ASP A 256 9.52 -18.57 0.14
CA ASP A 256 10.86 -18.31 -0.42
C ASP A 256 11.21 -16.82 -0.46
N VAL A 257 10.21 -15.94 -0.46
CA VAL A 257 10.38 -14.48 -0.48
C VAL A 257 10.28 -13.88 0.91
N ILE A 258 9.22 -14.21 1.64
CA ILE A 258 8.87 -13.58 2.92
C ILE A 258 8.96 -14.52 4.13
N GLY A 259 9.49 -15.74 3.95
CA GLY A 259 9.69 -16.71 5.05
C GLY A 259 8.41 -17.37 5.57
N ARG A 260 7.25 -17.05 5.02
CA ARG A 260 5.92 -17.58 5.36
C ARG A 260 4.96 -17.53 4.19
N SER A 261 3.80 -18.14 4.31
CA SER A 261 2.71 -17.91 3.37
C SER A 261 2.16 -16.49 3.50
N ALA A 262 1.64 -15.94 2.40
CA ALA A 262 0.94 -14.66 2.41
C ALA A 262 -0.31 -14.74 3.31
N TYR A 263 -0.67 -13.63 3.92
CA TYR A 263 -1.89 -13.55 4.73
C TYR A 263 -3.13 -13.69 3.86
N ARG A 264 -4.08 -14.49 4.35
CA ARG A 264 -5.41 -14.61 3.75
C ARG A 264 -6.30 -13.46 4.21
N TYR A 265 -7.33 -13.18 3.43
CA TYR A 265 -8.28 -12.13 3.77
C TYR A 265 -8.96 -12.35 5.14
N VAL A 266 -9.25 -13.60 5.49
CA VAL A 266 -9.81 -13.96 6.81
C VAL A 266 -8.86 -13.63 7.98
N ASP A 267 -7.56 -13.79 7.79
CA ASP A 267 -6.55 -13.48 8.81
C ASP A 267 -6.48 -11.96 9.04
N TRP A 268 -6.58 -11.18 7.97
CA TRP A 268 -6.65 -9.73 8.04
C TRP A 268 -7.92 -9.25 8.72
N VAL A 269 -9.09 -9.83 8.39
CA VAL A 269 -10.38 -9.50 9.03
C VAL A 269 -10.32 -9.82 10.52
N ASP A 270 -9.76 -10.96 10.92
CA ASP A 270 -9.66 -11.34 12.33
C ASP A 270 -8.82 -10.33 13.13
N GLN A 271 -7.69 -9.89 12.58
CA GLN A 271 -6.87 -8.84 13.20
C GLN A 271 -7.62 -7.51 13.34
N HIS A 272 -8.51 -7.20 12.39
CA HIS A 272 -9.29 -5.97 12.39
C HIS A 272 -10.71 -6.14 12.94
N ARG A 273 -11.03 -7.29 13.54
CA ARG A 273 -12.36 -7.68 14.03
C ARG A 273 -13.04 -6.57 14.85
N ALA A 274 -12.31 -5.95 15.78
CA ALA A 274 -12.83 -4.89 16.64
C ALA A 274 -13.30 -3.66 15.85
N ARG A 275 -12.70 -3.38 14.69
CA ARG A 275 -13.09 -2.25 13.83
C ARG A 275 -14.44 -2.48 13.15
N PHE A 276 -14.77 -3.73 12.82
CA PHE A 276 -16.06 -4.08 12.20
C PHE A 276 -17.17 -4.31 13.23
N ALA A 277 -16.84 -4.38 14.54
CA ALA A 277 -17.84 -4.63 15.58
C ALA A 277 -18.91 -3.54 15.62
N ARG A 278 -20.18 -3.93 15.60
CA ARG A 278 -21.31 -3.02 15.85
C ARG A 278 -21.37 -2.67 17.32
N ALA A 279 -21.66 -1.42 17.64
CA ALA A 279 -21.99 -1.07 19.01
C ALA A 279 -23.19 -1.92 19.50
N ALA A 280 -23.11 -2.45 20.72
CA ALA A 280 -24.26 -3.14 21.28
C ALA A 280 -25.47 -2.18 21.27
N PRO A 281 -26.67 -2.65 20.91
CA PRO A 281 -27.86 -1.82 21.02
C PRO A 281 -28.00 -1.36 22.48
N ARG A 282 -28.15 -0.03 22.65
CA ARG A 282 -28.39 0.57 23.97
C ARG A 282 -29.79 0.23 24.46
#